data_ba565dfdea700e2b23714fb61ed9d8d1
#
_entry.id   ba565dfdea700e2b23714fb61ed9d8d1
#
_cell.length_a   1.000
_cell.length_b   1.000
_cell.length_c   1.000
_cell.angle_alpha   90.00
_cell.angle_beta   90.00
_cell.angle_gamma   90.00
#
_symmetry.space_group_name_H-M   'P 1'
#
loop_
_entity.id
_entity.type
_entity.pdbx_description
1 polymer ?
#
loop_
_entity_poly.entity_id
_entity_poly.type
_entity_poly.pdbx_seq_one_letter_code
_entity_poly.pdbx_strand_id
1 'polypeptide(L)'
;MRHIAFLSLFIAAAFALPAEALAQPASSHSLGRQVAIELCSSCHRVTSGPRLSGRNVASFFAIANLPSTTALSLKVFLRSNHKGMPNLIVSESDSDELIDYILSLKRR
;
A
#
# COMPACT_ATOMS: atom_id res chain seq x y z
N MET A 1 56.29 -51.59 22.12
CA MET A 1 56.16 -50.49 21.16
C MET A 1 54.66 -50.13 21.04
N ARG A 2 54.23 -49.04 21.69
CA ARG A 2 52.80 -48.68 21.78
C ARG A 2 52.63 -47.39 21.00
N HIS A 3 51.97 -47.49 19.85
CA HIS A 3 51.63 -46.30 19.02
C HIS A 3 50.35 -45.68 19.59
N ILE A 4 50.50 -44.48 20.17
CA ILE A 4 49.37 -43.65 20.62
C ILE A 4 48.96 -42.78 19.42
N ALA A 5 47.78 -43.10 18.84
CA ALA A 5 47.18 -42.31 17.80
C ALA A 5 46.42 -41.14 18.47
N PHE A 6 46.89 -39.91 18.25
CA PHE A 6 46.15 -38.70 18.65
C PHE A 6 45.05 -38.40 17.61
N LEU A 7 43.82 -38.62 18.00
CA LEU A 7 42.63 -38.28 17.20
C LEU A 7 42.28 -36.81 17.48
N SER A 8 42.70 -35.92 16.54
CA SER A 8 42.38 -34.51 16.62
C SER A 8 40.90 -34.27 16.21
N LEU A 9 40.07 -33.93 17.19
CA LEU A 9 38.67 -33.59 16.99
C LEU A 9 38.58 -32.13 16.56
N PHE A 10 38.38 -31.87 15.25
CA PHE A 10 38.06 -30.54 14.75
C PHE A 10 36.61 -30.22 15.01
N ILE A 11 36.33 -29.34 15.99
CA ILE A 11 35.00 -28.78 16.23
C ILE A 11 34.83 -27.60 15.24
N ALA A 12 34.07 -27.82 14.16
CA ALA A 12 33.63 -26.77 13.26
C ALA A 12 32.50 -25.99 13.92
N ALA A 13 32.80 -24.81 14.48
CA ALA A 13 31.79 -23.87 14.95
C ALA A 13 31.11 -23.23 13.74
N ALA A 14 29.88 -23.68 13.43
CA ALA A 14 29.05 -23.03 12.44
C ALA A 14 28.53 -21.70 13.00
N PHE A 15 29.09 -20.58 12.54
CA PHE A 15 28.55 -19.26 12.78
C PHE A 15 27.27 -19.10 11.98
N ALA A 16 26.11 -19.27 12.63
CA ALA A 16 24.82 -18.90 12.09
C ALA A 16 24.74 -17.35 12.09
N LEU A 17 24.98 -16.73 10.93
CA LEU A 17 24.70 -15.30 10.74
C LEU A 17 23.19 -15.10 10.84
N PRO A 18 22.71 -14.13 11.66
CA PRO A 18 21.30 -13.76 11.65
C PRO A 18 20.97 -13.24 10.25
N ALA A 19 20.02 -13.88 9.58
CA ALA A 19 19.43 -13.36 8.35
C ALA A 19 18.66 -12.08 8.74
N GLU A 20 19.27 -10.91 8.53
CA GLU A 20 18.55 -9.65 8.61
C GLU A 20 17.44 -9.69 7.56
N ALA A 21 16.20 -9.79 8.04
CA ALA A 21 15.03 -9.68 7.20
C ALA A 21 15.02 -8.28 6.60
N LEU A 22 15.47 -8.15 5.36
CA LEU A 22 15.37 -6.91 4.59
C LEU A 22 13.88 -6.59 4.48
N ALA A 23 13.44 -5.59 5.25
CA ALA A 23 12.08 -5.08 5.14
C ALA A 23 11.88 -4.59 3.71
N GLN A 24 11.02 -5.28 2.96
CA GLN A 24 10.70 -4.85 1.60
C GLN A 24 9.97 -3.51 1.67
N PRO A 25 10.32 -2.53 0.83
CA PRO A 25 9.58 -1.29 0.77
C PRO A 25 8.11 -1.56 0.45
N ALA A 26 7.21 -0.87 1.15
CA ALA A 26 5.78 -0.97 0.88
C ALA A 26 5.53 -0.62 -0.59
N SER A 27 4.67 -1.40 -1.27
CA SER A 27 4.28 -1.08 -2.64
C SER A 27 3.45 0.21 -2.66
N SER A 28 3.49 0.96 -3.78
CA SER A 28 2.66 2.16 -3.96
C SER A 28 1.18 1.89 -3.66
N HIS A 29 0.67 0.73 -4.06
CA HIS A 29 -0.72 0.35 -3.76
C HIS A 29 -1.00 0.18 -2.26
N SER A 30 -0.03 -0.23 -1.44
CA SER A 30 -0.21 -0.33 0.02
C SER A 30 -0.18 1.03 0.69
N LEU A 31 0.69 1.94 0.25
CA LEU A 31 0.76 3.32 0.72
C LEU A 31 -0.49 4.10 0.31
N GLY A 32 -0.88 4.05 -0.94
CA GLY A 32 -2.10 4.69 -1.44
C GLY A 32 -3.37 4.17 -0.76
N ARG A 33 -3.43 2.87 -0.42
CA ARG A 33 -4.51 2.32 0.38
C ARG A 33 -4.55 2.91 1.78
N GLN A 34 -3.41 3.12 2.41
CA GLN A 34 -3.32 3.74 3.72
C GLN A 34 -3.80 5.18 3.69
N VAL A 35 -3.33 5.98 2.74
CA VAL A 35 -3.81 7.36 2.49
C VAL A 35 -5.33 7.38 2.29
N ALA A 36 -5.87 6.46 1.49
CA ALA A 36 -7.30 6.34 1.25
C ALA A 36 -8.09 6.06 2.53
N ILE A 37 -7.58 5.20 3.41
CA ILE A 37 -8.22 4.89 4.69
C ILE A 37 -8.20 6.10 5.60
N GLU A 38 -7.09 6.79 5.72
CA GLU A 38 -6.91 7.90 6.64
C GLU A 38 -7.71 9.14 6.23
N LEU A 39 -7.69 9.48 4.95
CA LEU A 39 -8.25 10.75 4.47
C LEU A 39 -9.63 10.62 3.82
N CYS A 40 -9.99 9.48 3.27
CA CYS A 40 -11.15 9.35 2.41
C CYS A 40 -12.24 8.42 2.96
N SER A 41 -11.90 7.51 3.88
CA SER A 41 -12.82 6.45 4.33
C SER A 41 -14.02 6.97 5.13
N SER A 42 -13.93 8.16 5.69
CA SER A 42 -15.07 8.80 6.40
C SER A 42 -16.26 9.08 5.46
N CYS A 43 -16.04 9.20 4.16
CA CYS A 43 -17.08 9.48 3.16
C CYS A 43 -17.13 8.42 2.05
N HIS A 44 -15.98 7.99 1.54
CA HIS A 44 -15.89 7.01 0.47
C HIS A 44 -15.69 5.59 0.99
N ARG A 45 -16.28 4.60 0.33
CA ARG A 45 -15.88 3.22 0.51
C ARG A 45 -14.59 2.98 -0.26
N VAL A 46 -13.48 2.90 0.46
CA VAL A 46 -12.12 2.80 -0.12
C VAL A 46 -11.61 1.38 -0.23
N THR A 47 -12.20 0.43 0.49
CA THR A 47 -11.86 -1.01 0.48
C THR A 47 -13.08 -1.86 0.19
N SER A 48 -12.87 -3.18 0.02
CA SER A 48 -13.95 -4.16 -0.21
C SER A 48 -14.85 -4.38 1.02
N GLY A 49 -14.49 -3.83 2.18
CA GLY A 49 -15.23 -3.97 3.44
C GLY A 49 -16.59 -3.28 3.44
N PRO A 50 -17.33 -3.39 4.56
CA PRO A 50 -18.63 -2.75 4.70
C PRO A 50 -18.52 -1.22 4.57
N ARG A 51 -19.60 -0.58 4.17
CA ARG A 51 -19.69 0.88 4.10
C ARG A 51 -19.63 1.47 5.52
N LEU A 52 -18.63 2.30 5.78
CA LEU A 52 -18.49 2.94 7.09
C LEU A 52 -19.38 4.17 7.27
N SER A 53 -19.91 4.74 6.19
CA SER A 53 -20.82 5.89 6.23
C SER A 53 -22.08 5.64 5.42
N GLY A 54 -23.24 6.08 5.95
CA GLY A 54 -24.54 6.07 5.27
C GLY A 54 -24.65 7.09 4.12
N ARG A 55 -23.56 7.75 3.72
CA ARG A 55 -23.55 8.76 2.67
C ARG A 55 -23.62 8.11 1.29
N ASN A 56 -24.45 8.68 0.41
CA ASN A 56 -24.55 8.23 -0.98
C ASN A 56 -23.40 8.84 -1.82
N VAL A 57 -22.16 8.47 -1.48
CA VAL A 57 -20.94 8.91 -2.13
C VAL A 57 -20.33 7.76 -2.94
N ALA A 58 -19.80 8.05 -4.11
CA ALA A 58 -19.21 7.03 -4.98
C ALA A 58 -18.07 6.28 -4.28
N SER A 59 -18.06 4.95 -4.38
CA SER A 59 -16.94 4.15 -3.88
C SER A 59 -15.73 4.27 -4.80
N PHE A 60 -14.53 4.02 -4.29
CA PHE A 60 -13.32 4.00 -5.12
C PHE A 60 -13.40 2.93 -6.22
N PHE A 61 -14.09 1.82 -5.98
CA PHE A 61 -14.38 0.82 -7.03
C PHE A 61 -15.24 1.39 -8.15
N ALA A 62 -16.25 2.18 -7.82
CA ALA A 62 -17.09 2.81 -8.83
C ALA A 62 -16.29 3.85 -9.61
N ILE A 63 -15.55 4.72 -8.90
CA ILE A 63 -14.69 5.75 -9.50
C ILE A 63 -13.65 5.11 -10.43
N ALA A 64 -12.94 4.07 -9.97
CA ALA A 64 -11.90 3.40 -10.76
C ALA A 64 -12.44 2.85 -12.09
N ASN A 65 -13.69 2.41 -12.13
CA ASN A 65 -14.29 1.76 -13.29
C ASN A 65 -15.12 2.69 -14.20
N LEU A 66 -15.11 4.01 -13.94
CA LEU A 66 -15.67 4.97 -14.88
C LEU A 66 -14.78 5.04 -16.15
N PRO A 67 -15.37 5.15 -17.34
CA PRO A 67 -14.60 5.27 -18.60
C PRO A 67 -13.65 6.47 -18.62
N SER A 68 -14.02 7.54 -17.91
CA SER A 68 -13.25 8.80 -17.83
C SER A 68 -12.13 8.76 -16.78
N THR A 69 -12.03 7.70 -15.97
CA THR A 69 -11.03 7.63 -14.90
C THR A 69 -9.65 7.31 -15.45
N THR A 70 -8.79 8.29 -15.40
CA THR A 70 -7.36 8.23 -15.74
C THR A 70 -6.54 8.82 -14.59
N ALA A 71 -5.22 8.59 -14.58
CA ALA A 71 -4.33 9.23 -13.62
C ALA A 71 -4.45 10.76 -13.65
N LEU A 72 -4.51 11.34 -14.85
CA LEU A 72 -4.62 12.78 -15.02
C LEU A 72 -5.96 13.32 -14.50
N SER A 73 -7.08 12.66 -14.81
CA SER A 73 -8.39 13.08 -14.31
C SER A 73 -8.47 13.01 -12.79
N LEU A 74 -7.94 11.96 -12.18
CA LEU A 74 -7.87 11.85 -10.72
C LEU A 74 -6.98 12.95 -10.11
N LYS A 75 -5.85 13.26 -10.73
CA LYS A 75 -4.96 14.34 -10.25
C LYS A 75 -5.67 15.70 -10.27
N VAL A 76 -6.46 15.98 -11.28
CA VAL A 76 -7.29 17.20 -11.36
C VAL A 76 -8.37 17.19 -10.28
N PHE A 77 -9.09 16.05 -10.10
CA PHE A 77 -10.15 15.95 -9.10
C PHE A 77 -9.64 16.11 -7.66
N LEU A 78 -8.48 15.55 -7.34
CA LEU A 78 -7.89 15.68 -6.00
C LEU A 78 -7.42 17.10 -5.68
N ARG A 79 -7.17 17.92 -6.70
CA ARG A 79 -6.77 19.33 -6.56
C ARG A 79 -7.94 20.32 -6.70
N SER A 80 -9.10 19.82 -7.04
CA SER A 80 -10.30 20.65 -7.22
C SER A 80 -11.39 20.25 -6.23
N ASN A 81 -12.09 21.27 -5.70
CA ASN A 81 -13.24 21.01 -4.86
C ASN A 81 -14.40 20.46 -5.69
N HIS A 82 -14.81 19.24 -5.45
CA HIS A 82 -16.07 18.75 -6.00
C HIS A 82 -17.15 18.75 -4.93
N LYS A 83 -18.40 18.83 -5.39
CA LYS A 83 -19.56 19.05 -4.52
C LYS A 83 -19.60 18.08 -3.32
N GLY A 84 -19.56 18.66 -2.11
CA GLY A 84 -19.67 17.92 -0.86
C GLY A 84 -18.38 17.29 -0.35
N MET A 85 -17.28 17.40 -1.07
CA MET A 85 -15.97 16.97 -0.60
C MET A 85 -15.27 18.13 0.12
N PRO A 86 -14.73 17.92 1.34
CA PRO A 86 -13.94 18.94 2.01
C PRO A 86 -12.65 19.23 1.22
N ASN A 87 -12.16 20.47 1.35
CA ASN A 87 -10.87 20.85 0.76
C ASN A 87 -9.73 20.20 1.55
N LEU A 88 -9.36 18.98 1.18
CA LEU A 88 -8.24 18.26 1.79
C LEU A 88 -6.95 18.67 1.08
N ILE A 89 -5.96 19.06 1.87
CA ILE A 89 -4.60 19.28 1.36
C ILE A 89 -3.88 17.92 1.38
N VAL A 90 -3.84 17.28 0.23
CA VAL A 90 -3.10 16.03 0.02
C VAL A 90 -1.74 16.38 -0.55
N SER A 91 -0.65 15.86 0.01
CA SER A 91 0.69 16.06 -0.54
C SER A 91 0.78 15.52 -1.97
N GLU A 92 1.77 15.94 -2.73
CA GLU A 92 1.93 15.45 -4.11
C GLU A 92 2.25 13.95 -4.14
N SER A 93 3.12 13.49 -3.24
CA SER A 93 3.45 12.06 -3.09
C SER A 93 2.24 11.24 -2.69
N ASP A 94 1.48 11.67 -1.68
CA ASP A 94 0.27 10.95 -1.25
C ASP A 94 -0.79 10.93 -2.34
N SER A 95 -0.88 11.99 -3.11
CA SER A 95 -1.80 12.06 -4.27
C SER A 95 -1.44 11.03 -5.34
N ASP A 96 -0.16 10.89 -5.66
CA ASP A 96 0.31 9.93 -6.66
C ASP A 96 0.10 8.48 -6.18
N GLU A 97 0.42 8.18 -4.91
CA GLU A 97 0.16 6.87 -4.29
C GLU A 97 -1.34 6.53 -4.24
N LEU A 98 -2.17 7.51 -3.92
CA LEU A 98 -3.62 7.38 -3.89
C LEU A 98 -4.19 7.09 -5.29
N ILE A 99 -3.69 7.77 -6.31
CA ILE A 99 -4.07 7.56 -7.71
C ILE A 99 -3.72 6.15 -8.16
N ASP A 100 -2.52 5.68 -7.86
CA ASP A 100 -2.07 4.32 -8.17
C ASP A 100 -2.97 3.28 -7.50
N TYR A 101 -3.32 3.51 -6.23
CA TYR A 101 -4.24 2.63 -5.52
C TYR A 101 -5.63 2.61 -6.18
N ILE A 102 -6.22 3.77 -6.48
CA ILE A 102 -7.54 3.83 -7.13
C ILE A 102 -7.51 3.10 -8.47
N LEU A 103 -6.49 3.33 -9.30
CA LEU A 103 -6.36 2.68 -10.60
C LEU A 103 -6.17 1.16 -10.48
N SER A 104 -5.56 0.68 -9.41
CA SER A 104 -5.43 -0.76 -9.15
C SER A 104 -6.76 -1.47 -8.91
N LEU A 105 -7.82 -0.73 -8.57
CA LEU A 105 -9.16 -1.24 -8.35
C LEU A 105 -9.97 -1.41 -9.66
N LYS A 106 -9.41 -1.10 -10.82
CA LYS A 106 -10.06 -1.36 -12.10
C LYS A 106 -10.28 -2.86 -12.30
N ARG A 107 -11.46 -3.20 -12.78
CA ARG A 107 -11.75 -4.56 -13.26
C ARG A 107 -10.94 -4.79 -14.55
N ARG A 108 -10.31 -5.92 -14.61
CA ARG A 108 -9.66 -6.43 -15.83
C ARG A 108 -10.70 -7.07 -16.73
#